data_285871975ea6b68e3d0b5ea60b2aef58
#
_entry.id   285871975ea6b68e3d0b5ea60b2aef58
#
_cell.length_a   1.000
_cell.length_b   1.000
_cell.length_c   1.000
_cell.angle_alpha   90.00
_cell.angle_beta   90.00
_cell.angle_gamma   90.00
#
_symmetry.space_group_name_H-M   'P 1'
#
loop_
_entity.id
_entity.type
_entity.pdbx_description
1 polymer ?
#
loop_
_entity_poly.entity_id
_entity_poly.type
_entity_poly.pdbx_seq_one_letter_code
_entity_poly.pdbx_strand_id
1 'polypeptide(L)'
;VTTVAPVPDPESDPRVKAVFDDIRRTRGSDFVNLLWRHLAFDADLLGSTWAEVKAVMATPSALDPLTKELVYVAVSVVNGCGYCVHSHTAAARAKGMTAAQHADLLRVVALAAKTNQIATALQVPVDPEFDAARR
;
A
#
# COMPACT_ATOMS: atom_id res chain seq x y z
N VAL A 1 -1.57 20.58 5.82
CA VAL A 1 -0.41 21.33 5.33
C VAL A 1 0.69 20.36 4.95
N THR A 2 1.18 20.43 3.72
CA THR A 2 2.25 19.55 3.23
C THR A 2 3.62 20.04 3.66
N THR A 3 4.57 19.15 3.87
CA THR A 3 5.95 19.49 4.28
C THR A 3 6.80 19.99 3.11
N VAL A 4 6.40 19.66 1.87
CA VAL A 4 7.02 20.15 0.64
C VAL A 4 5.92 20.81 -0.19
N ALA A 5 6.20 22.00 -0.73
CA ALA A 5 5.27 22.69 -1.62
C ALA A 5 5.06 21.87 -2.91
N PRO A 6 3.83 21.67 -3.36
CA PRO A 6 3.56 21.01 -4.62
C PRO A 6 4.24 21.75 -5.80
N VAL A 7 4.79 21.00 -6.74
CA VAL A 7 5.32 21.56 -7.99
C VAL A 7 4.13 22.06 -8.84
N PRO A 8 4.08 23.33 -9.24
CA PRO A 8 2.92 23.87 -9.97
C PRO A 8 2.65 23.20 -11.30
N ASP A 9 3.71 22.89 -12.05
CA ASP A 9 3.64 22.19 -13.35
C ASP A 9 4.63 21.02 -13.37
N PRO A 10 4.27 19.90 -12.72
CA PRO A 10 5.21 18.79 -12.57
C PRO A 10 5.57 18.11 -13.89
N GLU A 11 4.69 18.15 -14.89
CA GLU A 11 4.91 17.50 -16.18
C GLU A 11 5.77 18.33 -17.12
N SER A 12 6.19 19.53 -16.73
CA SER A 12 7.25 20.27 -17.45
C SER A 12 8.62 19.59 -17.33
N ASP A 13 8.86 18.77 -16.31
CA ASP A 13 10.01 17.87 -16.25
C ASP A 13 9.68 16.58 -17.02
N PRO A 14 10.42 16.29 -18.14
CA PRO A 14 10.16 15.08 -18.93
C PRO A 14 10.27 13.77 -18.14
N ARG A 15 11.08 13.72 -17.09
CA ARG A 15 11.26 12.54 -16.26
C ARG A 15 10.01 12.29 -15.39
N VAL A 16 9.45 13.35 -14.82
CA VAL A 16 8.20 13.30 -14.07
C VAL A 16 7.04 12.92 -14.99
N LYS A 17 6.97 13.56 -16.17
CA LYS A 17 5.93 13.26 -17.16
C LYS A 17 5.97 11.79 -17.56
N ALA A 18 7.14 11.22 -17.81
CA ALA A 18 7.29 9.81 -18.17
C ALA A 18 6.74 8.87 -17.09
N VAL A 19 6.98 9.17 -15.81
CA VAL A 19 6.44 8.38 -14.70
C VAL A 19 4.91 8.53 -14.61
N PHE A 20 4.38 9.74 -14.73
CA PHE A 20 2.93 9.96 -14.69
C PHE A 20 2.23 9.27 -15.86
N ASP A 21 2.79 9.31 -17.05
CA ASP A 21 2.25 8.60 -18.21
C ASP A 21 2.27 7.08 -18.01
N ASP A 22 3.31 6.54 -17.39
CA ASP A 22 3.38 5.11 -17.04
C ASP A 22 2.35 4.73 -15.96
N ILE A 23 2.13 5.58 -14.94
CA ILE A 23 1.06 5.39 -13.95
C ILE A 23 -0.31 5.33 -14.63
N ARG A 24 -0.62 6.28 -15.49
CA ARG A 24 -1.88 6.35 -16.24
C ARG A 24 -2.10 5.10 -17.08
N ARG A 25 -1.09 4.71 -17.83
CA ARG A 25 -1.13 3.52 -18.69
C ARG A 25 -1.30 2.25 -17.89
N THR A 26 -0.56 2.09 -16.80
CA THR A 26 -0.61 0.89 -15.94
C THR A 26 -1.97 0.75 -15.27
N ARG A 27 -2.58 1.85 -14.85
CA ARG A 27 -3.88 1.87 -14.16
C ARG A 27 -5.08 2.01 -15.08
N GLY A 28 -4.88 2.32 -16.35
CA GLY A 28 -5.97 2.53 -17.30
C GLY A 28 -6.84 3.75 -16.96
N SER A 29 -6.25 4.82 -16.41
CA SER A 29 -6.95 6.02 -15.97
C SER A 29 -6.04 7.24 -16.11
N ASP A 30 -6.62 8.39 -16.43
CA ASP A 30 -5.86 9.66 -16.48
C ASP A 30 -5.52 10.22 -15.10
N PHE A 31 -6.09 9.64 -14.06
CA PHE A 31 -5.90 10.10 -12.68
C PHE A 31 -4.51 9.72 -12.15
N VAL A 32 -3.78 10.74 -11.67
CA VAL A 32 -2.54 10.59 -10.92
C VAL A 32 -2.80 11.09 -9.50
N ASN A 33 -2.78 10.20 -8.52
CA ASN A 33 -3.11 10.54 -7.15
C ASN A 33 -2.05 11.43 -6.48
N LEU A 34 -2.47 12.12 -5.43
CA LEU A 34 -1.69 13.17 -4.77
C LEU A 34 -0.32 12.70 -4.27
N LEU A 35 -0.17 11.45 -3.84
CA LEU A 35 1.14 10.93 -3.43
C LEU A 35 2.19 11.13 -4.53
N TRP A 36 1.87 10.73 -5.75
CA TRP A 36 2.79 10.86 -6.90
C TRP A 36 3.03 12.31 -7.27
N ARG A 37 1.99 13.14 -7.21
CA ARG A 37 2.11 14.58 -7.47
C ARG A 37 2.99 15.28 -6.45
N HIS A 38 2.93 14.88 -5.18
CA HIS A 38 3.79 15.42 -4.14
C HIS A 38 5.25 14.92 -4.25
N LEU A 39 5.47 13.71 -4.79
CA LEU A 39 6.82 13.21 -5.06
C LEU A 39 7.49 13.85 -6.30
N ALA A 40 6.74 14.62 -7.09
CA ALA A 40 7.26 15.24 -8.30
C ALA A 40 8.38 16.28 -8.06
N PHE A 41 8.62 16.70 -6.82
CA PHE A 41 9.77 17.55 -6.48
C PHE A 41 11.12 16.82 -6.63
N ASP A 42 11.13 15.49 -6.64
CA ASP A 42 12.30 14.65 -6.85
C ASP A 42 11.97 13.53 -7.83
N ALA A 43 12.38 13.72 -9.09
CA ALA A 43 12.06 12.79 -10.17
C ALA A 43 12.67 11.38 -9.95
N ASP A 44 13.83 11.30 -9.30
CA ASP A 44 14.49 10.01 -9.03
C ASP A 44 13.75 9.25 -7.94
N LEU A 45 13.36 9.91 -6.85
CA LEU A 45 12.55 9.31 -5.79
C LEU A 45 11.16 8.89 -6.32
N LEU A 46 10.52 9.74 -7.11
CA LEU A 46 9.26 9.42 -7.76
C LEU A 46 9.39 8.16 -8.63
N GLY A 47 10.39 8.12 -9.49
CA GLY A 47 10.60 7.02 -10.44
C GLY A 47 10.93 5.70 -9.75
N SER A 48 11.82 5.70 -8.76
CA SER A 48 12.19 4.49 -8.01
C SER A 48 11.01 3.95 -7.18
N THR A 49 10.27 4.83 -6.53
CA THR A 49 9.09 4.45 -5.72
C THR A 49 7.98 3.85 -6.61
N TRP A 50 7.71 4.48 -7.76
CA TRP A 50 6.73 3.94 -8.69
C TRP A 50 7.16 2.59 -9.27
N ALA A 51 8.43 2.42 -9.60
CA ALA A 51 8.95 1.14 -10.10
C ALA A 51 8.72 0.00 -9.10
N GLU A 52 8.95 0.21 -7.81
CA GLU A 52 8.68 -0.77 -6.76
C GLU A 52 7.19 -1.07 -6.63
N VAL A 53 6.35 -0.03 -6.58
CA VAL A 53 4.89 -0.21 -6.50
C VAL A 53 4.36 -0.98 -7.71
N LYS A 54 4.81 -0.64 -8.90
CA LYS A 54 4.42 -1.35 -10.14
C LYS A 54 4.83 -2.83 -10.09
N ALA A 55 6.06 -3.10 -9.68
CA ALA A 55 6.59 -4.46 -9.59
C ALA A 55 5.81 -5.33 -8.59
N VAL A 56 5.46 -4.77 -7.44
CA VAL A 56 4.77 -5.52 -6.37
C VAL A 56 3.25 -5.56 -6.59
N MET A 57 2.62 -4.45 -6.92
CA MET A 57 1.17 -4.31 -6.91
C MET A 57 0.51 -4.50 -8.28
N ALA A 58 1.18 -4.13 -9.36
CA ALA A 58 0.61 -4.18 -10.71
C ALA A 58 1.09 -5.38 -11.54
N THR A 59 2.13 -6.08 -11.09
CA THR A 59 2.66 -7.27 -11.78
C THR A 59 2.04 -8.53 -11.20
N PRO A 60 1.49 -9.45 -12.02
CA PRO A 60 0.97 -10.74 -11.55
C PRO A 60 2.02 -11.53 -10.77
N SER A 61 1.61 -12.10 -9.64
CA SER A 61 2.47 -12.91 -8.77
C SER A 61 1.63 -13.93 -7.98
N ALA A 62 2.23 -14.56 -6.95
CA ALA A 62 1.57 -15.61 -6.17
C ALA A 62 0.31 -15.15 -5.42
N LEU A 63 0.28 -13.89 -4.95
CA LEU A 63 -0.92 -13.31 -4.34
C LEU A 63 -1.75 -12.61 -5.43
N ASP A 64 -3.06 -12.83 -5.44
CA ASP A 64 -3.96 -12.13 -6.34
C ASP A 64 -4.06 -10.63 -6.00
N PRO A 65 -4.50 -9.78 -6.96
CA PRO A 65 -4.53 -8.33 -6.76
C PRO A 65 -5.38 -7.87 -5.57
N LEU A 66 -6.53 -8.50 -5.32
CA LEU A 66 -7.38 -8.13 -4.17
C LEU A 66 -6.69 -8.45 -2.85
N THR A 67 -6.10 -9.64 -2.73
CA THR A 67 -5.34 -10.04 -1.53
C THR A 67 -4.20 -9.06 -1.24
N LYS A 68 -3.46 -8.63 -2.26
CA LYS A 68 -2.40 -7.61 -2.11
C LYS A 68 -2.95 -6.31 -1.52
N GLU A 69 -4.10 -5.84 -1.98
CA GLU A 69 -4.72 -4.62 -1.45
C GLU A 69 -5.18 -4.79 0.00
N LEU A 70 -5.77 -5.94 0.34
CA LEU A 70 -6.19 -6.23 1.73
C LEU A 70 -5.00 -6.24 2.69
N VAL A 71 -3.89 -6.86 2.30
CA VAL A 71 -2.64 -6.84 3.06
C VAL A 71 -2.12 -5.40 3.21
N TYR A 72 -2.15 -4.63 2.13
CA TYR A 72 -1.70 -3.24 2.15
C TYR A 72 -2.53 -2.38 3.11
N VAL A 73 -3.86 -2.53 3.09
CA VAL A 73 -4.76 -1.85 4.04
C VAL A 73 -4.41 -2.22 5.47
N ALA A 74 -4.25 -3.51 5.77
CA ALA A 74 -3.91 -3.99 7.12
C ALA A 74 -2.62 -3.35 7.64
N VAL A 75 -1.55 -3.37 6.84
CA VAL A 75 -0.26 -2.74 7.21
C VAL A 75 -0.41 -1.23 7.36
N SER A 76 -1.18 -0.58 6.50
CA SER A 76 -1.43 0.87 6.56
C SER A 76 -2.16 1.28 7.83
N VAL A 77 -3.12 0.47 8.31
CA VAL A 77 -3.80 0.70 9.59
C VAL A 77 -2.79 0.63 10.74
N VAL A 78 -1.96 -0.40 10.78
CA VAL A 78 -0.95 -0.57 11.83
C VAL A 78 0.06 0.59 11.84
N ASN A 79 0.48 1.04 10.65
CA ASN A 79 1.42 2.15 10.49
C ASN A 79 0.77 3.54 10.68
N GLY A 80 -0.56 3.63 10.83
CA GLY A 80 -1.26 4.91 11.01
C GLY A 80 -1.27 5.79 9.75
N CYS A 81 -1.11 5.21 8.56
CA CYS A 81 -1.14 5.96 7.30
C CYS A 81 -2.58 6.17 6.80
N GLY A 82 -3.24 7.25 7.23
CA GLY A 82 -4.60 7.56 6.81
C GLY A 82 -4.76 7.65 5.29
N TYR A 83 -3.83 8.31 4.61
CA TYR A 83 -3.83 8.39 3.14
C TYR A 83 -3.81 6.99 2.49
N CYS A 84 -2.94 6.11 2.97
CA CYS A 84 -2.78 4.76 2.43
C CYS A 84 -4.02 3.89 2.70
N VAL A 85 -4.62 4.02 3.89
CA VAL A 85 -5.88 3.33 4.22
C VAL A 85 -6.98 3.71 3.23
N HIS A 86 -7.16 5.00 2.96
CA HIS A 86 -8.16 5.46 2.00
C HIS A 86 -7.88 4.99 0.57
N SER A 87 -6.66 5.18 0.08
CA SER A 87 -6.30 4.86 -1.31
C SER A 87 -6.37 3.36 -1.60
N HIS A 88 -5.86 2.52 -0.70
CA HIS A 88 -5.88 1.07 -0.89
C HIS A 88 -7.24 0.43 -0.58
N THR A 89 -8.05 1.01 0.30
CA THR A 89 -9.47 0.60 0.44
C THR A 89 -10.25 0.90 -0.84
N ALA A 90 -10.03 2.05 -1.47
CA ALA A 90 -10.65 2.36 -2.76
C ALA A 90 -10.19 1.39 -3.86
N ALA A 91 -8.88 1.09 -3.91
CA ALA A 91 -8.32 0.12 -4.86
C ALA A 91 -8.88 -1.30 -4.64
N ALA A 92 -9.01 -1.73 -3.37
CA ALA A 92 -9.61 -3.02 -3.03
C ALA A 92 -11.07 -3.12 -3.50
N ARG A 93 -11.86 -2.06 -3.31
CA ARG A 93 -13.24 -1.98 -3.82
C ARG A 93 -13.28 -2.08 -5.34
N ALA A 94 -12.40 -1.38 -6.03
CA ALA A 94 -12.30 -1.46 -7.49
C ALA A 94 -11.93 -2.88 -7.98
N LYS A 95 -11.25 -3.67 -7.15
CA LYS A 95 -10.90 -5.07 -7.41
C LYS A 95 -11.95 -6.07 -6.87
N GLY A 96 -13.11 -5.60 -6.44
CA GLY A 96 -14.23 -6.44 -6.07
C GLY A 96 -14.36 -6.77 -4.58
N MET A 97 -13.68 -6.05 -3.69
CA MET A 97 -13.87 -6.20 -2.24
C MET A 97 -15.33 -5.92 -1.88
N THR A 98 -15.99 -6.91 -1.29
CA THR A 98 -17.35 -6.77 -0.76
C THR A 98 -17.37 -6.09 0.60
N ALA A 99 -18.54 -5.60 1.02
CA ALA A 99 -18.70 -5.05 2.37
C ALA A 99 -18.43 -6.10 3.46
N ALA A 100 -18.78 -7.36 3.21
CA ALA A 100 -18.50 -8.47 4.13
C ALA A 100 -16.99 -8.74 4.25
N GLN A 101 -16.27 -8.76 3.13
CA GLN A 101 -14.80 -8.91 3.14
C GLN A 101 -14.12 -7.75 3.85
N HIS A 102 -14.60 -6.52 3.65
CA HIS A 102 -14.07 -5.36 4.36
C HIS A 102 -14.29 -5.48 5.88
N ALA A 103 -15.49 -5.89 6.31
CA ALA A 103 -15.77 -6.11 7.73
C ALA A 103 -14.88 -7.21 8.33
N ASP A 104 -14.64 -8.30 7.61
CA ASP A 104 -13.76 -9.37 8.05
C ASP A 104 -12.29 -8.91 8.14
N LEU A 105 -11.81 -8.14 7.18
CA LEU A 105 -10.48 -7.52 7.25
C LEU A 105 -10.33 -6.70 8.53
N LEU A 106 -11.32 -5.86 8.87
CA LEU A 106 -11.27 -5.05 10.10
C LEU A 106 -11.26 -5.90 11.37
N ARG A 107 -12.03 -7.00 11.39
CA ARG A 107 -12.03 -7.95 12.50
C ARG A 107 -10.66 -8.60 12.69
N VAL A 108 -10.03 -9.04 11.60
CA VAL A 108 -8.69 -9.64 11.64
C VAL A 108 -7.65 -8.64 12.12
N VAL A 109 -7.66 -7.43 11.61
CA VAL A 109 -6.73 -6.36 12.02
C VAL A 109 -6.87 -6.06 13.51
N ALA A 110 -8.10 -5.88 14.00
CA ALA A 110 -8.36 -5.57 15.39
C ALA A 110 -7.96 -6.74 16.32
N LEU A 111 -8.27 -7.97 15.94
CA LEU A 111 -7.90 -9.17 16.70
C LEU A 111 -6.37 -9.34 16.75
N ALA A 112 -5.69 -9.21 15.61
CA ALA A 112 -4.24 -9.32 15.54
C ALA A 112 -3.56 -8.27 16.44
N ALA A 113 -4.02 -7.02 16.40
CA ALA A 113 -3.50 -5.96 17.26
C ALA A 113 -3.65 -6.32 18.75
N LYS A 114 -4.82 -6.85 19.14
CA LYS A 114 -5.09 -7.30 20.53
C LYS A 114 -4.16 -8.43 20.94
N THR A 115 -4.11 -9.51 20.17
CA THR A 115 -3.31 -10.70 20.53
C THR A 115 -1.82 -10.42 20.50
N ASN A 116 -1.34 -9.60 19.56
CA ASN A 116 0.06 -9.17 19.52
C ASN A 116 0.44 -8.39 20.78
N GLN A 117 -0.41 -7.49 21.23
CA GLN A 117 -0.18 -6.73 22.45
C GLN A 117 -0.19 -7.65 23.70
N ILE A 118 -1.10 -8.61 23.78
CA ILE A 118 -1.14 -9.58 24.88
C ILE A 118 0.13 -10.44 24.91
N ALA A 119 0.51 -11.00 23.77
CA ALA A 119 1.70 -11.83 23.65
C ALA A 119 2.97 -11.05 24.03
N THR A 120 3.06 -9.80 23.58
CA THR A 120 4.17 -8.89 23.92
C THR A 120 4.20 -8.55 25.40
N ALA A 121 3.04 -8.21 25.99
CA ALA A 121 2.97 -7.87 27.41
C ALA A 121 3.35 -9.04 28.32
N LEU A 122 3.01 -10.25 27.94
CA LEU A 122 3.34 -11.48 28.66
C LEU A 122 4.74 -12.01 28.33
N GLN A 123 5.43 -11.45 27.35
CA GLN A 123 6.73 -11.96 26.86
C GLN A 123 6.67 -13.47 26.55
N VAL A 124 5.59 -13.90 25.88
CA VAL A 124 5.37 -15.33 25.57
C VAL A 124 6.53 -15.84 24.70
N PRO A 125 7.21 -16.93 25.10
CA PRO A 125 8.24 -17.53 24.26
C PRO A 125 7.63 -18.17 23.03
N VAL A 126 8.42 -18.26 21.94
CA VAL A 126 7.97 -18.92 20.70
C VAL A 126 7.97 -20.44 20.92
N ASP A 127 6.86 -21.08 20.56
CA ASP A 127 6.72 -22.53 20.62
C ASP A 127 7.72 -23.21 19.65
N PRO A 128 8.45 -24.24 20.09
CA PRO A 128 9.40 -24.95 19.24
C PRO A 128 8.81 -25.52 17.94
N GLU A 129 7.52 -25.82 17.97
CA GLU A 129 6.76 -26.35 16.82
C GLU A 129 6.63 -25.34 15.66
N PHE A 130 6.79 -24.04 15.94
CA PHE A 130 6.73 -22.96 14.96
C PHE A 130 8.09 -22.72 14.28
N ASP A 131 9.15 -23.36 14.74
CA ASP A 131 10.48 -23.23 14.15
C ASP A 131 10.54 -23.94 12.79
N ALA A 132 10.58 -23.14 11.71
CA ALA A 132 10.64 -23.67 10.34
C ALA A 132 11.91 -24.48 10.06
N ALA A 133 12.99 -24.28 10.82
CA ALA A 133 14.22 -25.04 10.66
C ALA A 133 14.13 -26.49 11.17
N ARG A 134 13.05 -26.81 11.90
CA ARG A 134 12.80 -28.15 12.43
C ARG A 134 11.87 -28.99 11.56
N ARG A 135 11.42 -28.47 10.39
CA ARG A 135 10.54 -29.17 9.45
C ARG A 135 11.32 -29.84 8.33
#